data_5ea5076a61b10b1cf1656e39b90f5b5b
#
_entry.id   5ea5076a61b10b1cf1656e39b90f5b5b
#
_cell.length_a   1.000
_cell.length_b   1.000
_cell.length_c   1.000
_cell.angle_alpha   90.00
_cell.angle_beta   90.00
_cell.angle_gamma   90.00
#
_symmetry.space_group_name_H-M   'P 1'
#
loop_
_entity.id
_entity.type
_entity.pdbx_description
1 polymer ?
#
loop_
_entity_poly.entity_id
_entity_poly.type
_entity_poly.pdbx_seq_one_letter_code
_entity_poly.pdbx_strand_id
1 'polypeptide(L)'
;MENTRWKGFTLLELLIVITILGIAALVAIPHLISTGTKKLEVAADEVVMALRYAKSQAIRTGKPHGVRATAADDHVRVFELDMSNPPIDSADEITLRHPHDKKFYDLAINTDIETSGTGISISDFRFGGNPTSYESVVFNAKGTPIRIASDGATSLMDQGEVRLNQGGTISIVQVDAVTGRVTQP
;
A
#
# COMPACT_ATOMS: atom_id res chain seq x y z
N MET A 1 -32.46 59.22 -19.94
CA MET A 1 -31.59 58.65 -18.85
C MET A 1 -32.48 57.70 -18.07
N GLU A 2 -32.29 56.39 -18.29
CA GLU A 2 -33.11 55.33 -17.66
C GLU A 2 -32.52 55.01 -16.30
N ASN A 3 -33.27 55.30 -15.24
CA ASN A 3 -32.86 55.04 -13.87
C ASN A 3 -33.04 53.54 -13.55
N THR A 4 -31.98 52.75 -13.72
CA THR A 4 -31.93 51.33 -13.30
C THR A 4 -31.98 51.29 -11.76
N ARG A 5 -33.15 51.04 -11.21
CA ARG A 5 -33.31 50.80 -9.76
C ARG A 5 -32.73 49.41 -9.45
N TRP A 6 -31.60 49.37 -8.76
CA TRP A 6 -31.03 48.16 -8.15
C TRP A 6 -32.00 47.68 -7.07
N LYS A 7 -32.56 46.49 -7.27
CA LYS A 7 -33.38 45.85 -6.23
C LYS A 7 -32.44 45.21 -5.21
N GLY A 8 -32.53 45.63 -3.97
CA GLY A 8 -31.78 45.02 -2.87
C GLY A 8 -32.40 43.64 -2.51
N PHE A 9 -31.57 42.73 -1.98
CA PHE A 9 -32.02 41.46 -1.48
C PHE A 9 -32.94 41.65 -0.26
N THR A 10 -33.99 40.83 -0.16
CA THR A 10 -34.85 40.82 1.01
C THR A 10 -34.22 39.96 2.11
N LEU A 11 -34.53 40.27 3.37
CA LEU A 11 -34.05 39.50 4.52
C LEU A 11 -34.54 38.04 4.46
N LEU A 12 -35.75 37.82 3.93
CA LEU A 12 -36.32 36.49 3.70
C LEU A 12 -35.49 35.68 2.68
N GLU A 13 -35.07 36.31 1.59
CA GLU A 13 -34.29 35.67 0.51
C GLU A 13 -32.91 35.23 1.03
N LEU A 14 -32.26 36.07 1.85
CA LEU A 14 -31.00 35.72 2.47
C LEU A 14 -31.16 34.54 3.46
N LEU A 15 -32.27 34.51 4.23
CA LEU A 15 -32.55 33.42 5.16
C LEU A 15 -32.80 32.10 4.42
N ILE A 16 -33.48 32.11 3.30
CA ILE A 16 -33.69 30.92 2.44
C ILE A 16 -32.35 30.43 1.89
N VAL A 17 -31.49 31.30 1.40
CA VAL A 17 -30.18 30.95 0.84
C VAL A 17 -29.31 30.29 1.89
N ILE A 18 -29.19 30.86 3.10
CA ILE A 18 -28.35 30.27 4.16
C ILE A 18 -28.91 28.92 4.66
N THR A 19 -30.24 28.74 4.70
CA THR A 19 -30.82 27.43 5.05
C THR A 19 -30.53 26.37 3.98
N ILE A 20 -30.65 26.68 2.70
CA ILE A 20 -30.31 25.77 1.62
C ILE A 20 -28.82 25.40 1.65
N LEU A 21 -27.95 26.41 1.83
CA LEU A 21 -26.49 26.15 1.96
C LEU A 21 -26.15 25.30 3.18
N GLY A 22 -26.85 25.52 4.32
CA GLY A 22 -26.68 24.71 5.52
C GLY A 22 -27.06 23.25 5.29
N ILE A 23 -28.18 22.97 4.62
CA ILE A 23 -28.60 21.61 4.27
C ILE A 23 -27.63 20.98 3.27
N ALA A 24 -27.21 21.72 2.24
CA ALA A 24 -26.25 21.24 1.25
C ALA A 24 -24.89 20.88 1.90
N ALA A 25 -24.42 21.70 2.86
CA ALA A 25 -23.19 21.42 3.60
C ALA A 25 -23.24 20.14 4.41
N LEU A 26 -24.37 19.85 5.06
CA LEU A 26 -24.57 18.60 5.84
C LEU A 26 -24.45 17.34 4.97
N VAL A 27 -24.81 17.41 3.69
CA VAL A 27 -24.69 16.27 2.76
C VAL A 27 -23.31 16.18 2.15
N ALA A 28 -22.65 17.32 1.86
CA ALA A 28 -21.35 17.36 1.17
C ALA A 28 -20.18 16.95 2.06
N ILE A 29 -20.15 17.37 3.33
CA ILE A 29 -19.03 17.14 4.26
C ILE A 29 -18.74 15.64 4.48
N PRO A 30 -19.71 14.74 4.76
CA PRO A 30 -19.42 13.33 4.99
C PRO A 30 -18.74 12.62 3.79
N HIS A 31 -19.06 13.02 2.56
CA HIS A 31 -18.48 12.43 1.36
C HIS A 31 -16.99 12.76 1.19
N LEU A 32 -16.55 13.93 1.62
CA LEU A 32 -15.14 14.33 1.53
C LEU A 32 -14.24 13.59 2.51
N ILE A 33 -14.75 13.28 3.69
CA ILE A 33 -13.99 12.60 4.77
C ILE A 33 -13.84 11.10 4.49
N SER A 34 -14.87 10.46 3.92
CA SER A 34 -14.86 9.00 3.67
C SER A 34 -13.95 8.58 2.50
N THR A 35 -13.58 9.49 1.63
CA THR A 35 -12.78 9.18 0.43
C THR A 35 -11.33 8.82 0.77
N GLY A 36 -10.72 9.48 1.77
CA GLY A 36 -9.35 9.20 2.19
C GLY A 36 -9.18 7.80 2.76
N THR A 37 -10.01 7.41 3.72
CA THR A 37 -9.94 6.10 4.37
C THR A 37 -10.10 4.95 3.38
N LYS A 38 -11.03 5.06 2.42
CA LYS A 38 -11.21 4.06 1.37
C LYS A 38 -9.99 3.90 0.46
N LYS A 39 -9.30 4.99 0.17
CA LYS A 39 -8.09 4.96 -0.65
C LYS A 39 -6.94 4.27 0.07
N LEU A 40 -6.78 4.52 1.37
CA LEU A 40 -5.79 3.83 2.20
C LEU A 40 -6.09 2.32 2.28
N GLU A 41 -7.35 1.94 2.37
CA GLU A 41 -7.80 0.54 2.33
C GLU A 41 -7.44 -0.13 1.00
N VAL A 42 -7.73 0.53 -0.14
CA VAL A 42 -7.35 0.03 -1.47
C VAL A 42 -5.84 -0.15 -1.61
N ALA A 43 -5.04 0.81 -1.12
CA ALA A 43 -3.59 0.69 -1.13
C ALA A 43 -3.09 -0.48 -0.28
N ALA A 44 -3.71 -0.72 0.88
CA ALA A 44 -3.38 -1.86 1.73
C ALA A 44 -3.78 -3.20 1.06
N ASP A 45 -4.92 -3.26 0.38
CA ASP A 45 -5.35 -4.43 -0.38
C ASP A 45 -4.36 -4.77 -1.51
N GLU A 46 -3.80 -3.77 -2.21
CA GLU A 46 -2.77 -3.99 -3.23
C GLU A 46 -1.50 -4.60 -2.62
N VAL A 47 -1.07 -4.14 -1.45
CA VAL A 47 0.06 -4.74 -0.72
C VAL A 47 -0.25 -6.19 -0.31
N VAL A 48 -1.46 -6.45 0.16
CA VAL A 48 -1.93 -7.82 0.47
C VAL A 48 -1.89 -8.71 -0.76
N MET A 49 -2.34 -8.20 -1.92
CA MET A 49 -2.31 -8.94 -3.18
C MET A 49 -0.87 -9.23 -3.64
N ALA A 50 0.04 -8.26 -3.54
CA ALA A 50 1.45 -8.44 -3.86
C ALA A 50 2.10 -9.55 -3.01
N LEU A 51 1.87 -9.52 -1.68
CA LEU A 51 2.40 -10.52 -0.75
C LEU A 51 1.83 -11.92 -1.01
N ARG A 52 0.51 -12.03 -1.23
CA ARG A 52 -0.14 -13.30 -1.58
C ARG A 52 0.33 -13.85 -2.92
N TYR A 53 0.56 -12.97 -3.89
CA TYR A 53 1.08 -13.35 -5.20
C TYR A 53 2.50 -13.89 -5.09
N ALA A 54 3.42 -13.19 -4.40
CA ALA A 54 4.78 -13.66 -4.16
C ALA A 54 4.79 -15.04 -3.47
N LYS A 55 4.00 -15.22 -2.42
CA LYS A 55 3.84 -16.51 -1.73
C LYS A 55 3.34 -17.61 -2.67
N SER A 56 2.31 -17.32 -3.46
CA SER A 56 1.76 -18.27 -4.43
C SER A 56 2.79 -18.68 -5.49
N GLN A 57 3.59 -17.71 -5.98
CA GLN A 57 4.66 -17.99 -6.93
C GLN A 57 5.75 -18.85 -6.31
N ALA A 58 6.15 -18.59 -5.06
CA ALA A 58 7.14 -19.39 -4.36
C ALA A 58 6.71 -20.85 -4.25
N ILE A 59 5.46 -21.09 -3.87
CA ILE A 59 4.90 -22.47 -3.79
C ILE A 59 4.82 -23.11 -5.17
N ARG A 60 4.39 -22.38 -6.20
CA ARG A 60 4.18 -22.87 -7.56
C ARG A 60 5.47 -23.23 -8.28
N THR A 61 6.50 -22.39 -8.14
CA THR A 61 7.78 -22.55 -8.86
C THR A 61 8.81 -23.33 -8.08
N GLY A 62 8.65 -23.47 -6.76
CA GLY A 62 9.64 -24.06 -5.87
C GLY A 62 10.87 -23.17 -5.61
N LYS A 63 10.85 -21.93 -6.10
CA LYS A 63 11.93 -20.95 -5.93
C LYS A 63 11.55 -19.88 -4.92
N PRO A 64 12.52 -19.22 -4.27
CA PRO A 64 12.24 -18.10 -3.39
C PRO A 64 11.65 -16.90 -4.16
N HIS A 65 10.53 -16.37 -3.68
CA HIS A 65 9.89 -15.16 -4.21
C HIS A 65 9.60 -14.20 -3.06
N GLY A 66 9.71 -12.92 -3.33
CA GLY A 66 9.56 -11.92 -2.29
C GLY A 66 8.83 -10.67 -2.74
N VAL A 67 8.60 -9.83 -1.74
CA VAL A 67 8.11 -8.45 -1.91
C VAL A 67 9.10 -7.53 -1.22
N ARG A 68 9.56 -6.53 -1.94
CA ARG A 68 10.30 -5.39 -1.41
C ARG A 68 9.38 -4.19 -1.35
N ALA A 69 9.42 -3.46 -0.24
CA ALA A 69 8.77 -2.16 -0.15
C ALA A 69 9.77 -1.15 0.39
N THR A 70 9.93 -0.07 -0.33
CA THR A 70 10.88 0.98 -0.01
C THR A 70 10.11 2.21 0.45
N ALA A 71 10.28 2.59 1.70
CA ALA A 71 9.66 3.79 2.27
C ALA A 71 10.16 5.09 1.62
N ALA A 72 11.36 5.07 1.02
CA ALA A 72 11.93 6.23 0.34
C ALA A 72 11.20 6.57 -0.97
N ASP A 73 10.71 5.55 -1.68
CA ASP A 73 10.14 5.69 -3.02
C ASP A 73 8.64 5.37 -3.07
N ASP A 74 8.05 4.90 -1.96
CA ASP A 74 6.67 4.40 -1.86
C ASP A 74 6.34 3.30 -2.89
N HIS A 75 7.35 2.48 -3.26
CA HIS A 75 7.24 1.39 -4.22
C HIS A 75 7.07 0.04 -3.54
N VAL A 76 6.23 -0.81 -4.13
CA VAL A 76 6.06 -2.23 -3.77
C VAL A 76 6.39 -3.08 -4.98
N ARG A 77 7.50 -3.83 -4.91
CA ARG A 77 7.99 -4.67 -5.98
C ARG A 77 7.89 -6.14 -5.62
N VAL A 78 7.38 -6.96 -6.54
CA VAL A 78 7.37 -8.41 -6.40
C VAL A 78 8.48 -9.01 -7.27
N PHE A 79 9.28 -9.90 -6.68
CA PHE A 79 10.46 -10.47 -7.33
C PHE A 79 10.62 -11.98 -7.08
N GLU A 80 11.33 -12.66 -7.99
CA GLU A 80 11.99 -13.94 -7.77
C GLU A 80 13.42 -13.66 -7.33
N LEU A 81 13.91 -14.36 -6.31
CA LEU A 81 15.28 -14.22 -5.86
C LEU A 81 16.16 -15.31 -6.47
N ASP A 82 17.21 -14.92 -7.17
CA ASP A 82 18.24 -15.84 -7.66
C ASP A 82 19.25 -16.12 -6.56
N MET A 83 19.29 -17.36 -6.10
CA MET A 83 20.21 -17.81 -5.05
C MET A 83 21.43 -18.56 -5.59
N SER A 84 21.66 -18.53 -6.91
CA SER A 84 22.70 -19.34 -7.53
C SER A 84 24.13 -18.82 -7.30
N ASN A 85 24.31 -17.55 -6.97
CA ASN A 85 25.63 -16.92 -6.93
C ASN A 85 25.82 -15.97 -5.72
N PRO A 86 26.14 -16.50 -4.52
CA PRO A 86 26.45 -15.64 -3.37
C PRO A 86 27.66 -14.70 -3.64
N PRO A 87 27.68 -13.47 -3.09
CA PRO A 87 26.76 -12.95 -2.08
C PRO A 87 25.39 -12.55 -2.65
N ILE A 88 24.31 -12.88 -1.93
CA ILE A 88 22.94 -12.57 -2.32
C ILE A 88 22.60 -11.14 -1.87
N ASP A 89 22.16 -10.34 -2.82
CA ASP A 89 21.78 -8.95 -2.57
C ASP A 89 20.57 -8.52 -3.42
N SER A 90 20.29 -7.23 -3.45
CA SER A 90 19.16 -6.69 -4.22
C SER A 90 19.34 -6.77 -5.75
N ALA A 91 20.54 -7.02 -6.25
CA ALA A 91 20.80 -7.20 -7.68
C ALA A 91 20.34 -8.59 -8.17
N ASP A 92 20.21 -9.56 -7.25
CA ASP A 92 19.71 -10.91 -7.54
C ASP A 92 18.18 -10.97 -7.58
N GLU A 93 17.49 -9.85 -7.38
CA GLU A 93 16.03 -9.74 -7.43
C GLU A 93 15.55 -9.56 -8.87
N ILE A 94 14.91 -10.57 -9.40
CA ILE A 94 14.29 -10.55 -10.74
C ILE A 94 12.85 -10.13 -10.60
N THR A 95 12.52 -8.88 -10.98
CA THR A 95 11.15 -8.35 -10.87
C THR A 95 10.18 -9.19 -11.71
N LEU A 96 9.12 -9.66 -11.09
CA LEU A 96 8.08 -10.45 -11.75
C LEU A 96 7.17 -9.55 -12.60
N ARG A 97 6.39 -10.20 -13.45
CA ARG A 97 5.30 -9.53 -14.18
C ARG A 97 3.99 -9.69 -13.43
N HIS A 98 3.24 -8.61 -13.38
CA HIS A 98 1.90 -8.60 -12.81
C HIS A 98 0.98 -9.58 -13.59
N PRO A 99 0.17 -10.40 -12.92
CA PRO A 99 -0.61 -11.45 -13.56
C PRO A 99 -1.65 -10.92 -14.54
N HIS A 100 -2.17 -9.71 -14.31
CA HIS A 100 -3.27 -9.14 -15.08
C HIS A 100 -2.78 -8.39 -16.34
N ASP A 101 -1.92 -7.39 -16.19
CA ASP A 101 -1.52 -6.50 -17.29
C ASP A 101 -0.15 -6.83 -17.91
N LYS A 102 0.57 -7.83 -17.36
CA LYS A 102 1.89 -8.30 -17.82
C LYS A 102 3.02 -7.26 -17.73
N LYS A 103 2.78 -6.12 -17.12
CA LYS A 103 3.85 -5.17 -16.80
C LYS A 103 4.70 -5.70 -15.64
N PHE A 104 5.84 -5.06 -15.38
CA PHE A 104 6.60 -5.37 -14.18
C PHE A 104 5.75 -5.09 -12.94
N TYR A 105 5.77 -6.02 -12.00
CA TYR A 105 5.05 -5.88 -10.74
C TYR A 105 5.85 -4.97 -9.81
N ASP A 106 5.83 -3.71 -10.12
CA ASP A 106 6.49 -2.62 -9.39
C ASP A 106 5.47 -1.48 -9.30
N LEU A 107 4.78 -1.40 -8.15
CA LEU A 107 3.69 -0.48 -7.91
C LEU A 107 4.19 0.72 -7.12
N ALA A 108 4.09 1.90 -7.69
CA ALA A 108 4.21 3.15 -6.95
C ALA A 108 2.88 3.45 -6.24
N ILE A 109 2.82 3.22 -4.94
CA ILE A 109 1.57 3.36 -4.15
C ILE A 109 0.99 4.76 -4.26
N ASN A 110 1.84 5.78 -4.40
CA ASN A 110 1.43 7.17 -4.47
C ASN A 110 0.94 7.60 -5.87
N THR A 111 1.27 6.86 -6.95
CA THR A 111 0.99 7.28 -8.33
C THR A 111 0.22 6.27 -9.17
N ASP A 112 0.46 4.97 -9.01
CA ASP A 112 -0.06 3.91 -9.90
C ASP A 112 -1.41 3.33 -9.44
N ILE A 113 -1.73 3.48 -8.16
CA ILE A 113 -3.03 3.11 -7.64
C ILE A 113 -4.00 4.26 -7.91
N GLU A 114 -5.30 3.98 -8.10
CA GLU A 114 -6.37 5.00 -8.28
C GLU A 114 -6.42 6.05 -7.13
N THR A 115 -5.49 5.93 -6.21
CA THR A 115 -5.24 6.81 -5.07
C THR A 115 -4.28 7.96 -5.39
N SER A 116 -3.79 8.07 -6.63
CA SER A 116 -2.82 9.08 -7.07
C SER A 116 -3.10 10.48 -6.50
N GLY A 117 -2.06 11.08 -5.96
CA GLY A 117 -2.14 12.42 -5.37
C GLY A 117 -2.76 12.50 -3.98
N THR A 118 -2.91 11.39 -3.25
CA THR A 118 -3.56 11.36 -1.93
C THR A 118 -2.59 11.38 -0.75
N GLY A 119 -1.29 11.42 -0.98
CA GLY A 119 -0.28 11.43 0.06
C GLY A 119 -0.25 10.15 0.90
N ILE A 120 -0.55 8.99 0.27
CA ILE A 120 -0.34 7.69 0.90
C ILE A 120 1.14 7.36 0.79
N SER A 121 1.76 7.00 1.91
CA SER A 121 3.15 6.60 1.98
C SER A 121 3.32 5.30 2.74
N ILE A 122 4.38 4.56 2.42
CA ILE A 122 4.84 3.43 3.22
C ILE A 122 5.60 4.00 4.40
N SER A 123 4.99 4.01 5.58
CA SER A 123 5.64 4.57 6.76
C SER A 123 6.60 3.61 7.45
N ASP A 124 6.40 2.30 7.25
CA ASP A 124 7.22 1.27 7.87
C ASP A 124 7.06 -0.07 7.13
N PHE A 125 8.16 -0.77 6.96
CA PHE A 125 8.20 -2.11 6.38
C PHE A 125 9.14 -2.95 7.25
N ARG A 126 8.56 -3.76 8.13
CA ARG A 126 9.32 -4.53 9.12
C ARG A 126 9.17 -6.02 8.86
N PHE A 127 10.26 -6.62 8.43
CA PHE A 127 10.37 -8.06 8.34
C PHE A 127 11.65 -8.50 9.04
N GLY A 128 11.53 -9.36 10.04
CA GLY A 128 12.66 -9.86 10.80
C GLY A 128 12.56 -9.60 12.29
N GLY A 129 13.55 -10.07 13.06
CA GLY A 129 13.66 -9.85 14.52
C GLY A 129 14.39 -8.56 14.85
N ASN A 130 14.12 -8.04 16.05
CA ASN A 130 14.80 -6.88 16.62
C ASN A 130 16.34 -7.10 16.69
N PRO A 131 17.20 -6.14 16.25
CA PRO A 131 16.89 -4.77 15.86
C PRO A 131 16.85 -4.52 14.34
N THR A 132 16.86 -5.54 13.50
CA THR A 132 17.05 -5.37 12.06
C THR A 132 15.72 -5.40 11.31
N SER A 133 15.29 -4.26 10.79
CA SER A 133 14.21 -4.18 9.82
C SER A 133 14.78 -4.46 8.43
N TYR A 134 14.15 -5.36 7.68
CA TYR A 134 14.47 -5.62 6.28
C TYR A 134 13.40 -4.98 5.41
N GLU A 135 13.81 -4.39 4.30
CA GLU A 135 12.91 -3.80 3.30
C GLU A 135 12.23 -4.84 2.41
N SER A 136 12.48 -6.13 2.64
CA SER A 136 11.90 -7.21 1.85
C SER A 136 11.54 -8.41 2.71
N VAL A 137 10.49 -9.11 2.29
CA VAL A 137 10.11 -10.43 2.76
C VAL A 137 10.26 -11.43 1.62
N VAL A 138 10.84 -12.59 1.89
CA VAL A 138 10.97 -13.69 0.93
C VAL A 138 10.21 -14.91 1.43
N PHE A 139 9.45 -15.55 0.56
CA PHE A 139 8.75 -16.80 0.82
C PHE A 139 9.53 -17.96 0.20
N ASN A 140 9.73 -19.04 0.94
CA ASN A 140 10.31 -20.27 0.42
C ASN A 140 9.27 -21.11 -0.36
N ALA A 141 9.71 -22.24 -0.90
CA ALA A 141 8.85 -23.17 -1.64
C ALA A 141 7.64 -23.73 -0.85
N LYS A 142 7.65 -23.63 0.47
CA LYS A 142 6.52 -24.03 1.33
C LYS A 142 5.57 -22.84 1.65
N GLY A 143 5.91 -21.64 1.16
CA GLY A 143 5.16 -20.42 1.46
C GLY A 143 5.44 -19.86 2.85
N THR A 144 6.46 -20.33 3.53
CA THR A 144 6.93 -19.80 4.82
C THR A 144 7.81 -18.58 4.56
N PRO A 145 7.59 -17.47 5.27
CA PRO A 145 8.45 -16.31 5.13
C PRO A 145 9.81 -16.58 5.81
N ILE A 146 10.87 -16.22 5.11
CA ILE A 146 12.25 -16.44 5.53
C ILE A 146 13.07 -15.16 5.38
N ARG A 147 14.15 -15.09 6.15
CA ARG A 147 15.25 -14.16 5.92
C ARG A 147 16.38 -14.88 5.20
N ILE A 148 17.01 -14.17 4.30
CA ILE A 148 18.15 -14.66 3.56
C ILE A 148 19.34 -13.75 3.87
N ALA A 149 20.42 -14.33 4.37
CA ALA A 149 21.67 -13.64 4.59
C ALA A 149 22.47 -13.55 3.27
N SER A 150 23.44 -12.66 3.22
CA SER A 150 24.28 -12.48 2.02
C SER A 150 25.05 -13.73 1.58
N ASP A 151 25.34 -14.65 2.51
CA ASP A 151 25.94 -15.96 2.22
C ASP A 151 24.94 -17.01 1.70
N GLY A 152 23.65 -16.62 1.53
CA GLY A 152 22.57 -17.51 1.13
C GLY A 152 21.95 -18.34 2.27
N ALA A 153 22.45 -18.20 3.52
CA ALA A 153 21.85 -18.89 4.66
C ALA A 153 20.44 -18.38 4.93
N THR A 154 19.52 -19.31 5.22
CA THR A 154 18.12 -19.00 5.47
C THR A 154 17.75 -19.16 6.94
N SER A 155 16.94 -18.25 7.46
CA SER A 155 16.38 -18.32 8.81
C SER A 155 14.91 -17.96 8.81
N LEU A 156 14.16 -18.38 9.83
CA LEU A 156 12.76 -17.99 9.97
C LEU A 156 12.67 -16.50 10.30
N MET A 157 11.57 -15.92 9.88
CA MET A 157 11.21 -14.55 10.20
C MET A 157 10.46 -14.49 11.54
N ASP A 158 10.69 -13.47 12.35
CA ASP A 158 10.02 -13.31 13.65
C ASP A 158 8.76 -12.46 13.57
N GLN A 159 8.77 -11.42 12.71
CA GLN A 159 7.65 -10.51 12.50
C GLN A 159 7.59 -10.07 11.04
N GLY A 160 6.36 -9.75 10.58
CA GLY A 160 6.15 -9.17 9.27
C GLY A 160 5.00 -8.19 9.30
N GLU A 161 5.29 -6.90 9.12
CA GLU A 161 4.25 -5.90 8.94
C GLU A 161 4.66 -4.80 7.96
N VAL A 162 3.67 -4.33 7.21
CA VAL A 162 3.75 -3.16 6.36
C VAL A 162 2.77 -2.14 6.89
N ARG A 163 3.24 -0.93 7.14
CA ARG A 163 2.42 0.20 7.59
C ARG A 163 2.29 1.23 6.48
N LEU A 164 1.06 1.50 6.12
CA LEU A 164 0.68 2.57 5.20
C LEU A 164 0.11 3.73 5.99
N ASN A 165 0.52 4.94 5.65
CA ASN A 165 0.06 6.17 6.31
C ASN A 165 -0.57 7.11 5.30
N GLN A 166 -1.68 7.72 5.70
CA GLN A 166 -2.32 8.81 4.98
C GLN A 166 -2.84 9.85 5.98
N GLY A 167 -2.19 11.01 6.03
CA GLY A 167 -2.64 12.10 6.88
C GLY A 167 -2.77 11.77 8.37
N GLY A 168 -1.94 10.84 8.88
CA GLY A 168 -1.97 10.36 10.26
C GLY A 168 -2.86 9.13 10.50
N THR A 169 -3.64 8.70 9.52
CA THR A 169 -4.37 7.42 9.58
C THR A 169 -3.44 6.31 9.10
N ILE A 170 -3.36 5.21 9.84
CA ILE A 170 -2.46 4.08 9.56
C ILE A 170 -3.29 2.85 9.22
N SER A 171 -2.94 2.17 8.14
CA SER A 171 -3.38 0.81 7.83
C SER A 171 -2.19 -0.14 7.95
N ILE A 172 -2.42 -1.32 8.53
CA ILE A 172 -1.37 -2.31 8.79
C ILE A 172 -1.70 -3.59 8.04
N VAL A 173 -0.72 -4.09 7.28
CA VAL A 173 -0.75 -5.42 6.68
C VAL A 173 0.23 -6.30 7.42
N GLN A 174 -0.23 -7.43 7.94
CA GLN A 174 0.58 -8.36 8.72
C GLN A 174 0.84 -9.66 7.96
N VAL A 175 2.06 -10.19 8.11
CA VAL A 175 2.46 -11.51 7.61
C VAL A 175 2.83 -12.38 8.81
N ASP A 176 2.10 -13.48 8.98
CA ASP A 176 2.40 -14.46 10.02
C ASP A 176 3.75 -15.12 9.74
N ALA A 177 4.61 -15.11 10.75
CA ALA A 177 6.01 -15.55 10.64
C ALA A 177 6.19 -17.06 10.36
N VAL A 178 5.21 -17.87 10.68
CA VAL A 178 5.29 -19.34 10.53
C VAL A 178 4.57 -19.81 9.26
N THR A 179 3.35 -19.32 9.07
CA THR A 179 2.48 -19.79 7.97
C THR A 179 2.57 -18.91 6.74
N GLY A 180 3.12 -17.71 6.86
CA GLY A 180 3.09 -16.69 5.81
C GLY A 180 1.67 -16.24 5.44
N ARG A 181 0.71 -16.37 6.39
CA ARG A 181 -0.65 -15.85 6.19
C ARG A 181 -0.61 -14.32 6.19
N VAL A 182 -1.19 -13.72 5.18
CA VAL A 182 -1.29 -12.26 5.04
C VAL A 182 -2.68 -11.82 5.49
N THR A 183 -2.73 -10.91 6.45
CA THR A 183 -3.97 -10.35 7.02
C THR A 183 -3.87 -8.83 7.12
N GLN A 184 -5.02 -8.19 7.02
CA GLN A 184 -5.23 -6.78 7.36
C GLN A 184 -6.17 -6.78 8.56
N PRO A 185 -5.69 -6.37 9.75
CA PRO A 185 -6.49 -6.35 10.97
C PRO A 185 -7.50 -5.20 11.01
#